data_7ee133190ab311873804bdd46393202a
#
_entry.id   7ee133190ab311873804bdd46393202a
#
_cell.length_a   1.000
_cell.length_b   1.000
_cell.length_c   1.000
_cell.angle_alpha   90.00
_cell.angle_beta   90.00
_cell.angle_gamma   90.00
#
_symmetry.space_group_name_H-M   'P 1'
#
loop_
_entity.id
_entity.type
_entity.pdbx_description
1 polymer ?
#
loop_
_entity_poly.entity_id
_entity_poly.type
_entity_poly.pdbx_seq_one_letter_code
_entity_poly.pdbx_strand_id
1 'polypeptide(L)'
;MAREHFWNIRVDGTRHEIVAKDKGNGFDVYVDEEFRFTVRSDINLDIEEDLTVGSKRCRFVVYRGVPDLAVDGILLDAEAQLLKQEKRSRLLTIAAGLLLAVLGFFAMWMYVAMTASGMEFYFGAFGLIFAILVGIAGVVLTVYGLRKKGV
;
A
#
# COMPACT_ATOMS: atom_id res chain seq x y z
N MET A 1 2.90 -29.97 -0.88
CA MET A 1 3.74 -29.72 -2.05
C MET A 1 4.28 -28.31 -1.91
N ALA A 2 5.60 -28.14 -1.95
CA ALA A 2 6.20 -26.81 -1.96
C ALA A 2 5.80 -26.12 -3.28
N ARG A 3 5.27 -24.90 -3.18
CA ARG A 3 4.99 -24.10 -4.37
C ARG A 3 6.29 -23.45 -4.84
N GLU A 4 6.52 -23.52 -6.13
CA GLU A 4 7.67 -22.85 -6.75
C GLU A 4 7.15 -21.77 -7.70
N HIS A 5 7.76 -20.60 -7.64
CA HIS A 5 7.47 -19.47 -8.52
C HIS A 5 8.67 -19.24 -9.43
N PHE A 6 8.43 -19.03 -10.71
CA PHE A 6 9.45 -18.93 -11.74
C PHE A 6 9.32 -17.64 -12.52
N TRP A 7 10.41 -16.92 -12.65
CA TRP A 7 10.51 -15.75 -13.52
C TRP A 7 11.70 -15.90 -14.46
N ASN A 8 11.50 -15.49 -15.70
CA ASN A 8 12.55 -15.47 -16.71
C ASN A 8 12.76 -14.04 -17.15
N ILE A 9 13.94 -13.52 -16.95
CA ILE A 9 14.33 -12.19 -17.40
C ILE A 9 15.50 -12.26 -18.38
N ARG A 10 15.57 -11.29 -19.28
CA ARG A 10 16.70 -11.15 -20.18
C ARG A 10 17.51 -9.93 -19.80
N VAL A 11 18.79 -10.14 -19.49
CA VAL A 11 19.76 -9.10 -19.14
C VAL A 11 20.98 -9.25 -20.02
N ASP A 12 21.37 -8.16 -20.68
CA ASP A 12 22.56 -8.12 -21.58
C ASP A 12 22.55 -9.24 -22.64
N GLY A 13 21.36 -9.60 -23.14
CA GLY A 13 21.17 -10.65 -24.13
C GLY A 13 21.11 -12.07 -23.57
N THR A 14 21.50 -12.27 -22.31
CA THR A 14 21.48 -13.56 -21.61
C THR A 14 20.14 -13.77 -20.88
N ARG A 15 19.59 -14.97 -20.93
CA ARG A 15 18.38 -15.34 -20.17
C ARG A 15 18.84 -15.83 -18.79
N HIS A 16 18.20 -15.26 -17.78
CA HIS A 16 18.36 -15.65 -16.37
C HIS A 16 17.06 -16.22 -15.86
N GLU A 17 17.15 -17.29 -15.09
CA GLU A 17 16.02 -17.91 -14.42
C GLU A 17 16.06 -17.59 -12.92
N ILE A 18 14.99 -17.04 -12.38
CA ILE A 18 14.83 -16.79 -10.96
C ILE A 18 13.75 -17.72 -10.43
N VAL A 19 14.06 -18.44 -9.37
CA VAL A 19 13.16 -19.41 -8.73
C VAL A 19 13.00 -19.06 -7.26
N ALA A 20 11.76 -18.93 -6.80
CA ALA A 20 11.46 -18.83 -5.37
C ALA A 20 10.73 -20.09 -4.92
N LYS A 21 11.34 -20.82 -3.98
CA LYS A 21 10.81 -22.04 -3.40
C LYS A 21 10.17 -21.76 -2.05
N ASP A 22 8.86 -22.03 -1.94
CA ASP A 22 8.12 -21.87 -0.69
C ASP A 22 8.56 -22.91 0.34
N LYS A 23 8.96 -22.43 1.53
CA LYS A 23 9.35 -23.27 2.70
C LYS A 23 8.28 -23.26 3.80
N GLY A 24 7.10 -22.66 3.55
CA GLY A 24 6.03 -22.54 4.52
C GLY A 24 6.16 -21.33 5.47
N ASN A 25 7.40 -20.94 5.80
CA ASN A 25 7.70 -19.75 6.61
C ASN A 25 8.51 -18.70 5.85
N GLY A 26 8.63 -18.85 4.53
CA GLY A 26 9.39 -17.95 3.68
C GLY A 26 9.74 -18.56 2.33
N PHE A 27 10.62 -17.88 1.61
CA PHE A 27 11.04 -18.26 0.27
C PHE A 27 12.55 -18.34 0.20
N ASP A 28 13.06 -19.44 -0.35
CA ASP A 28 14.45 -19.54 -0.78
C ASP A 28 14.52 -19.07 -2.23
N VAL A 29 15.37 -18.07 -2.49
CA VAL A 29 15.52 -17.44 -3.80
C VAL A 29 16.80 -17.94 -4.46
N TYR A 30 16.67 -18.39 -5.69
CA TYR A 30 17.73 -18.88 -6.55
C TYR A 30 17.79 -18.06 -7.83
N VAL A 31 18.99 -17.82 -8.35
CA VAL A 31 19.24 -17.23 -9.67
C VAL A 31 20.14 -18.18 -10.43
N ASP A 32 19.71 -18.66 -11.59
CA ASP A 32 20.44 -19.64 -12.42
C ASP A 32 20.91 -20.84 -11.60
N GLU A 33 19.97 -21.42 -10.81
CA GLU A 33 20.20 -22.55 -9.89
C GLU A 33 21.08 -22.23 -8.67
N GLU A 34 21.70 -21.05 -8.61
CA GLU A 34 22.52 -20.63 -7.48
C GLU A 34 21.69 -20.01 -6.39
N PHE A 35 21.80 -20.54 -5.15
CA PHE A 35 21.14 -19.96 -3.98
C PHE A 35 21.65 -18.55 -3.70
N ARG A 36 20.75 -17.59 -3.49
CA ARG A 36 21.09 -16.19 -3.17
C ARG A 36 20.77 -15.85 -1.71
N PHE A 37 19.52 -16.02 -1.30
CA PHE A 37 19.09 -15.69 0.05
C PHE A 37 17.75 -16.37 0.40
N THR A 38 17.43 -16.35 1.69
CA THR A 38 16.13 -16.74 2.21
C THR A 38 15.39 -15.52 2.71
N VAL A 39 14.15 -15.34 2.27
CA VAL A 39 13.23 -14.31 2.77
C VAL A 39 12.23 -14.97 3.70
N ARG A 40 12.12 -14.53 4.95
CA ARG A 40 11.06 -14.97 5.85
C ARG A 40 9.77 -14.25 5.50
N SER A 41 8.72 -14.99 5.18
CA SER A 41 7.40 -14.44 4.87
C SER A 41 6.55 -14.41 6.13
N ASP A 42 6.15 -13.21 6.54
CA ASP A 42 5.04 -13.02 7.47
C ASP A 42 3.86 -12.48 6.65
N ILE A 43 2.68 -13.11 6.78
CA ILE A 43 1.45 -12.75 6.05
C ILE A 43 1.07 -11.28 6.23
N ASN A 44 1.52 -10.66 7.32
CA ASN A 44 1.20 -9.27 7.65
C ASN A 44 2.26 -8.25 7.21
N LEU A 45 3.42 -8.69 6.76
CA LEU A 45 4.54 -7.82 6.38
C LEU A 45 4.80 -7.90 4.88
N ASP A 46 4.89 -6.74 4.25
CA ASP A 46 5.45 -6.65 2.91
C ASP A 46 6.97 -6.61 3.03
N ILE A 47 7.64 -7.48 2.29
CA ILE A 47 9.09 -7.63 2.32
C ILE A 47 9.62 -7.29 0.94
N GLU A 48 10.68 -6.51 0.89
CA GLU A 48 11.39 -6.16 -0.33
C GLU A 48 12.88 -6.39 -0.12
N GLU A 49 13.49 -7.24 -0.95
CA GLU A 49 14.92 -7.56 -0.92
C GLU A 49 15.56 -7.26 -2.27
N ASP A 50 16.67 -6.54 -2.27
CA ASP A 50 17.39 -6.21 -3.49
C ASP A 50 18.14 -7.43 -4.02
N LEU A 51 17.99 -7.69 -5.31
CA LEU A 51 18.60 -8.79 -6.04
C LEU A 51 19.32 -8.25 -7.28
N THR A 52 20.58 -8.62 -7.47
CA THR A 52 21.31 -8.29 -8.68
C THR A 52 21.35 -9.50 -9.60
N VAL A 53 20.92 -9.31 -10.85
CA VAL A 53 20.96 -10.35 -11.90
C VAL A 53 21.71 -9.78 -13.10
N GLY A 54 22.89 -10.28 -13.37
CA GLY A 54 23.78 -9.69 -14.38
C GLY A 54 24.11 -8.23 -14.01
N SER A 55 23.88 -7.31 -14.94
CA SER A 55 24.07 -5.87 -14.75
C SER A 55 22.84 -5.15 -14.18
N LYS A 56 21.69 -5.83 -14.07
CA LYS A 56 20.40 -5.23 -13.64
C LYS A 56 20.16 -5.39 -12.15
N ARG A 57 19.63 -4.32 -11.55
CA ARG A 57 19.06 -4.35 -10.21
C ARG A 57 17.61 -4.79 -10.31
N CYS A 58 17.32 -5.91 -9.70
CA CYS A 58 15.97 -6.43 -9.51
C CYS A 58 15.61 -6.31 -8.04
N ARG A 59 14.34 -6.47 -7.71
CA ARG A 59 13.90 -6.53 -6.33
C ARG A 59 12.93 -7.69 -6.18
N PHE A 60 13.27 -8.60 -5.27
CA PHE A 60 12.35 -9.65 -4.86
C PHE A 60 11.39 -9.08 -3.81
N VAL A 61 10.11 -9.24 -4.03
CA VAL A 61 9.07 -8.68 -3.18
C VAL A 61 8.10 -9.77 -2.75
N VAL A 62 7.60 -9.65 -1.52
CA VAL A 62 6.54 -10.52 -1.02
C VAL A 62 5.41 -9.65 -0.50
N TYR A 63 4.25 -9.68 -1.16
CA TYR A 63 3.05 -8.97 -0.73
C TYR A 63 2.02 -9.96 -0.22
N ARG A 64 1.72 -9.91 1.10
CA ARG A 64 0.75 -10.81 1.74
C ARG A 64 1.01 -12.30 1.45
N GLY A 65 2.28 -12.70 1.46
CA GLY A 65 2.67 -14.07 1.18
C GLY A 65 2.72 -14.45 -0.31
N VAL A 66 2.43 -13.52 -1.23
CA VAL A 66 2.58 -13.72 -2.68
C VAL A 66 3.94 -13.15 -3.11
N PRO A 67 4.86 -14.01 -3.55
CA PRO A 67 6.16 -13.56 -4.05
C PRO A 67 6.04 -13.02 -5.47
N ASP A 68 6.81 -11.98 -5.77
CA ASP A 68 6.97 -11.44 -7.13
C ASP A 68 8.38 -10.86 -7.32
N LEU A 69 8.72 -10.64 -8.55
CA LEU A 69 9.98 -10.02 -8.96
C LEU A 69 9.69 -8.66 -9.61
N ALA A 70 10.27 -7.61 -9.08
CA ALA A 70 10.27 -6.30 -9.71
C ALA A 70 11.56 -6.09 -10.51
N VAL A 71 11.43 -5.75 -11.78
CA VAL A 71 12.53 -5.37 -12.67
C VAL A 71 12.31 -3.92 -13.07
N ASP A 72 13.30 -3.07 -12.86
CA ASP A 72 13.19 -1.62 -13.10
C ASP A 72 11.96 -0.98 -12.40
N GLY A 73 11.58 -1.53 -11.24
CA GLY A 73 10.42 -1.07 -10.46
C GLY A 73 9.05 -1.59 -10.91
N ILE A 74 9.00 -2.41 -11.97
CA ILE A 74 7.78 -3.02 -12.49
C ILE A 74 7.70 -4.45 -12.00
N LEU A 75 6.60 -4.80 -11.30
CA LEU A 75 6.31 -6.17 -10.88
C LEU A 75 5.95 -7.02 -12.09
N LEU A 76 6.44 -8.25 -12.14
CA LEU A 76 6.22 -9.17 -13.26
C LEU A 76 4.92 -9.96 -13.12
N ASP A 77 4.46 -10.20 -11.89
CA ASP A 77 3.22 -10.92 -11.63
C ASP A 77 2.03 -9.96 -11.51
N ALA A 78 0.95 -10.26 -12.24
CA ALA A 78 -0.27 -9.46 -12.22
C ALA A 78 -0.98 -9.50 -10.85
N GLU A 79 -0.89 -10.61 -10.12
CA GLU A 79 -1.52 -10.75 -8.80
C GLU A 79 -0.86 -9.82 -7.77
N ALA A 80 0.47 -9.79 -7.71
CA ALA A 80 1.21 -8.89 -6.85
C ALA A 80 1.00 -7.42 -7.23
N GLN A 81 0.85 -7.10 -8.53
CA GLN A 81 0.49 -5.75 -8.98
C GLN A 81 -0.87 -5.31 -8.45
N LEU A 82 -1.88 -6.19 -8.50
CA LEU A 82 -3.23 -5.90 -7.99
C LEU A 82 -3.21 -5.67 -6.47
N LEU A 83 -2.50 -6.50 -5.71
CA LEU A 83 -2.35 -6.34 -4.26
C LEU A 83 -1.68 -5.02 -3.89
N LYS A 84 -0.63 -4.63 -4.61
CA LYS A 84 0.05 -3.35 -4.42
C LYS A 84 -0.87 -2.17 -4.72
N GLN A 85 -1.65 -2.24 -5.80
CA GLN A 85 -2.61 -1.21 -6.17
C GLN A 85 -3.72 -1.07 -5.13
N GLU A 86 -4.24 -2.19 -4.61
CA GLU A 86 -5.25 -2.19 -3.55
C GLU A 86 -4.73 -1.54 -2.27
N LYS A 87 -3.49 -1.85 -1.85
CA LYS A 87 -2.86 -1.23 -0.69
C LYS A 87 -2.74 0.29 -0.86
N ARG A 88 -2.29 0.74 -2.04
CA ARG A 88 -2.15 2.18 -2.35
C ARG A 88 -3.50 2.89 -2.31
N SER A 89 -4.55 2.31 -2.91
CA SER A 89 -5.89 2.89 -2.91
C SER A 89 -6.46 3.00 -1.49
N ARG A 90 -6.22 2.00 -0.65
CA ARG A 90 -6.63 1.99 0.76
C ARG A 90 -5.94 3.09 1.57
N LEU A 91 -4.63 3.25 1.42
CA LEU A 91 -3.88 4.32 2.10
C LEU A 91 -4.37 5.71 1.68
N LEU A 92 -4.65 5.91 0.39
CA LEU A 92 -5.21 7.16 -0.12
C LEU A 92 -6.60 7.44 0.46
N THR A 93 -7.45 6.42 0.58
CA THR A 93 -8.79 6.57 1.19
C THR A 93 -8.69 6.98 2.67
N ILE A 94 -7.79 6.36 3.44
CA ILE A 94 -7.55 6.72 4.85
C ILE A 94 -7.01 8.14 4.96
N ALA A 95 -6.02 8.50 4.15
CA ALA A 95 -5.43 9.84 4.16
C ALA A 95 -6.46 10.92 3.80
N ALA A 96 -7.27 10.70 2.77
CA ALA A 96 -8.34 11.61 2.38
C ALA A 96 -9.41 11.75 3.48
N GLY A 97 -9.77 10.64 4.13
CA GLY A 97 -10.72 10.65 5.24
C GLY A 97 -10.19 11.46 6.44
N LEU A 98 -8.93 11.25 6.82
CA LEU A 98 -8.29 12.02 7.89
C LEU A 98 -8.22 13.52 7.57
N LEU A 99 -7.85 13.87 6.35
CA LEU A 99 -7.79 15.27 5.91
C LEU A 99 -9.16 15.93 6.00
N LEU A 100 -10.22 15.29 5.52
CA LEU A 100 -11.59 15.80 5.62
C LEU A 100 -12.06 15.93 7.08
N ALA A 101 -11.72 14.98 7.95
CA ALA A 101 -12.05 15.05 9.37
C ALA A 101 -11.37 16.26 10.05
N VAL A 102 -10.09 16.49 9.77
CA VAL A 102 -9.33 17.65 10.29
C VAL A 102 -9.91 18.97 9.78
N LEU A 103 -10.24 19.06 8.48
CA LEU A 103 -10.85 20.25 7.90
C LEU A 103 -12.23 20.55 8.51
N GLY A 104 -13.06 19.51 8.69
CA GLY A 104 -14.38 19.65 9.35
C GLY A 104 -14.25 20.14 10.78
N PHE A 105 -13.32 19.57 11.56
CA PHE A 105 -13.04 19.99 12.93
C PHE A 105 -12.52 21.44 13.01
N PHE A 106 -11.60 21.82 12.13
CA PHE A 106 -11.06 23.17 12.07
C PHE A 106 -12.13 24.20 11.69
N ALA A 107 -12.99 23.87 10.71
CA ALA A 107 -14.09 24.76 10.33
C ALA A 107 -15.10 24.93 11.47
N MET A 108 -15.42 23.87 12.22
CA MET A 108 -16.28 23.93 13.39
C MET A 108 -15.65 24.79 14.49
N TRP A 109 -14.36 24.63 14.76
CA TRP A 109 -13.63 25.41 15.77
C TRP A 109 -13.60 26.91 15.41
N MET A 110 -13.31 27.24 14.13
CA MET A 110 -13.37 28.61 13.63
C MET A 110 -14.74 29.24 13.77
N TYR A 111 -15.80 28.47 13.48
CA TYR A 111 -17.18 28.95 13.64
C TYR A 111 -17.47 29.31 15.10
N VAL A 112 -17.13 28.44 16.05
CA VAL A 112 -17.31 28.68 17.50
C VAL A 112 -16.51 29.90 17.98
N ALA A 113 -15.25 30.02 17.53
CA ALA A 113 -14.40 31.15 17.91
C ALA A 113 -14.94 32.48 17.38
N MET A 114 -15.46 32.53 16.17
CA MET A 114 -16.04 33.74 15.57
C MET A 114 -17.35 34.14 16.24
N THR A 115 -18.23 33.18 16.54
CA THR A 115 -19.48 33.48 17.26
C THR A 115 -19.22 33.96 18.70
N ALA A 116 -18.22 33.40 19.38
CA ALA A 116 -17.82 33.84 20.72
C ALA A 116 -17.21 35.26 20.74
N SER A 117 -16.60 35.70 19.64
CA SER A 117 -16.05 37.04 19.48
C SER A 117 -17.08 38.10 19.03
N GLY A 118 -18.35 37.74 18.90
CA GLY A 118 -19.42 38.66 18.51
C GLY A 118 -19.44 39.04 17.02
N MET A 119 -18.66 38.39 16.21
CA MET A 119 -18.72 38.53 14.75
C MET A 119 -19.89 37.79 14.18
N GLU A 120 -20.86 38.52 13.59
CA GLU A 120 -21.96 37.89 12.84
C GLU A 120 -21.41 37.24 11.58
N PHE A 121 -21.53 35.93 11.51
CA PHE A 121 -21.09 35.18 10.34
C PHE A 121 -22.25 35.02 9.34
N TYR A 122 -22.09 35.55 8.14
CA TYR A 122 -23.12 35.52 7.10
C TYR A 122 -23.57 34.11 6.68
N PHE A 123 -22.79 33.07 7.01
CA PHE A 123 -23.13 31.68 6.74
C PHE A 123 -23.96 30.99 7.83
N GLY A 124 -24.15 31.58 8.98
CA GLY A 124 -25.05 31.11 10.06
C GLY A 124 -25.03 29.60 10.30
N ALA A 125 -26.21 29.03 10.54
CA ALA A 125 -26.39 27.59 10.79
C ALA A 125 -25.94 26.68 9.63
N PHE A 126 -25.99 27.16 8.39
CA PHE A 126 -25.56 26.37 7.22
C PHE A 126 -24.07 26.06 7.22
N GLY A 127 -23.22 26.99 7.62
CA GLY A 127 -21.77 26.79 7.74
C GLY A 127 -21.44 25.72 8.77
N LEU A 128 -22.12 25.73 9.91
CA LEU A 128 -21.96 24.73 10.96
C LEU A 128 -22.41 23.35 10.50
N ILE A 129 -23.58 23.25 9.88
CA ILE A 129 -24.11 21.98 9.37
C ILE A 129 -23.14 21.39 8.32
N PHE A 130 -22.64 22.22 7.41
CA PHE A 130 -21.67 21.78 6.39
C PHE A 130 -20.37 21.27 7.02
N ALA A 131 -19.82 21.97 8.01
CA ALA A 131 -18.61 21.57 8.72
C ALA A 131 -18.79 20.21 9.42
N ILE A 132 -19.95 19.99 10.07
CA ILE A 132 -20.28 18.72 10.72
C ILE A 132 -20.40 17.59 9.68
N LEU A 133 -21.08 17.82 8.56
CA LEU A 133 -21.22 16.81 7.50
C LEU A 133 -19.87 16.42 6.90
N VAL A 134 -18.98 17.39 6.64
CA VAL A 134 -17.62 17.14 6.15
C VAL A 134 -16.82 16.32 7.16
N GLY A 135 -16.89 16.67 8.45
CA GLY A 135 -16.24 15.93 9.52
C GLY A 135 -16.72 14.47 9.62
N ILE A 136 -18.04 14.25 9.59
CA ILE A 136 -18.65 12.91 9.62
C ILE A 136 -18.22 12.10 8.39
N ALA A 137 -18.29 12.69 7.19
CA ALA A 137 -17.85 12.03 5.97
C ALA A 137 -16.37 11.61 6.04
N GLY A 138 -15.51 12.46 6.61
CA GLY A 138 -14.09 12.16 6.84
C GLY A 138 -13.90 10.95 7.77
N VAL A 139 -14.62 10.92 8.89
CA VAL A 139 -14.56 9.79 9.84
C VAL A 139 -15.08 8.50 9.18
N VAL A 140 -16.20 8.54 8.47
CA VAL A 140 -16.77 7.38 7.77
C VAL A 140 -15.79 6.83 6.73
N LEU A 141 -15.16 7.69 5.92
CA LEU A 141 -14.16 7.27 4.93
C LEU A 141 -12.93 6.64 5.60
N THR A 142 -12.47 7.20 6.71
CA THR A 142 -11.34 6.64 7.46
C THR A 142 -11.67 5.26 8.00
N VAL A 143 -12.83 5.10 8.64
CA VAL A 143 -13.30 3.81 9.17
C VAL A 143 -13.50 2.79 8.05
N TYR A 144 -14.07 3.22 6.92
CA TYR A 144 -14.22 2.36 5.74
C TYR A 144 -12.86 1.88 5.21
N GLY A 145 -11.89 2.80 5.07
CA GLY A 145 -10.53 2.45 4.67
C GLY A 145 -9.84 1.48 5.64
N LEU A 146 -10.10 1.61 6.95
CA LEU A 146 -9.56 0.71 7.98
C LEU A 146 -10.26 -0.66 7.97
N ARG A 147 -11.59 -0.70 7.76
CA ARG A 147 -12.39 -1.95 7.73
C ARG A 147 -12.18 -2.77 6.47
N LYS A 148 -11.72 -2.19 5.39
CA LYS A 148 -11.38 -2.91 4.16
C LYS A 148 -10.12 -3.77 4.39
N LYS A 149 -10.17 -4.64 5.43
CA LYS A 149 -9.26 -5.77 5.59
C LYS A 149 -9.66 -6.74 4.49
N GLY A 150 -8.71 -7.02 3.60
CA GLY A 150 -8.96 -7.88 2.47
C GLY A 150 -9.66 -9.19 2.89
N VAL A 151 -10.61 -9.54 2.08
CA VAL A 151 -11.17 -10.90 1.99
C VAL A 151 -10.07 -11.80 1.43
#